data_00eb16fd3b87b98894dad94a955033fb
#
_entry.id   00eb16fd3b87b98894dad94a955033fb
#
_cell.length_a   1.000
_cell.length_b   1.000
_cell.length_c   1.000
_cell.angle_alpha   90.00
_cell.angle_beta   90.00
_cell.angle_gamma   90.00
#
_symmetry.space_group_name_H-M   'P 1'
#
loop_
_entity.id
_entity.type
_entity.pdbx_description
1 polymer ?
#
loop_
_entity_poly.entity_id
_entity_poly.type
_entity_poly.pdbx_seq_one_letter_code
_entity_poly.pdbx_strand_id
1 'polypeptide(L)'
;ACDSAFVKKGDVLGFDEIELATQKQNADKVLDKASSLDKAQNLAEQYLTTQDTASAHLHVSESDTEFVVSGSNFEYIFDRNTGNFTDIVVDGQELLSAPCDKTIWRAPTDNDRNIKNEWLRAHYDMISERTYETGCIIKDGCAVISCTSSLSAPTVQPVLRINAEWIITPEGTIKSKMHVKKNAEFPTLPRFGVRMILREDMRNVNYIGMGPYESYADKHHASWHGSFSASIDEMHEDYIMPQENGSHFDCSLVQVSAPGASDESDRNSSDKNNFVNGSSYQSICNAQTAETIAATTAHSITVTSAVPFSMNASPYTAEELTVATHNYELPESDKSVLCIDYRQNGIGSN
;
A
#
# COMPACT_ATOMS: atom_id res chain seq x y z
N ALA A 1 1.07 41.09 -9.22
CA ALA A 1 0.01 40.80 -8.23
C ALA A 1 -0.11 41.99 -7.29
N CYS A 2 -1.33 42.40 -7.00
CA CYS A 2 -1.66 43.48 -6.04
C CYS A 2 -2.24 42.85 -4.78
N ASP A 3 -1.95 43.44 -3.61
CA ASP A 3 -2.61 43.02 -2.39
C ASP A 3 -4.11 43.32 -2.46
N SER A 4 -4.93 42.41 -1.96
CA SER A 4 -6.37 42.58 -1.79
C SER A 4 -6.75 42.38 -0.31
N ALA A 5 -8.02 42.61 0.02
CA ALA A 5 -8.51 42.41 1.39
C ALA A 5 -8.34 40.96 1.90
N PHE A 6 -8.25 39.99 0.98
CA PHE A 6 -8.23 38.55 1.31
C PHE A 6 -6.98 37.81 0.81
N VAL A 7 -6.21 38.43 -0.12
CA VAL A 7 -5.06 37.79 -0.77
C VAL A 7 -3.89 38.75 -0.76
N LYS A 8 -2.74 38.31 -0.23
CA LYS A 8 -1.51 39.09 -0.19
C LYS A 8 -0.67 38.82 -1.43
N LYS A 9 0.22 39.76 -1.76
CA LYS A 9 1.20 39.58 -2.82
C LYS A 9 2.08 38.37 -2.49
N GLY A 10 2.08 37.35 -3.36
CA GLY A 10 2.83 36.11 -3.19
C GLY A 10 1.98 34.92 -2.73
N ASP A 11 0.72 35.14 -2.36
CA ASP A 11 -0.16 34.02 -2.05
C ASP A 11 -0.41 33.19 -3.32
N VAL A 12 -0.37 31.88 -3.17
CA VAL A 12 -0.69 30.94 -4.24
C VAL A 12 -2.20 30.77 -4.32
N LEU A 13 -2.79 31.19 -5.44
CA LEU A 13 -4.24 31.11 -5.70
C LEU A 13 -4.65 29.80 -6.40
N GLY A 14 -3.67 29.09 -6.93
CA GLY A 14 -3.85 27.82 -7.61
C GLY A 14 -2.51 27.33 -8.15
N PHE A 15 -2.42 26.07 -8.41
CA PHE A 15 -1.29 25.43 -9.07
C PHE A 15 -1.80 24.37 -10.05
N ASP A 16 -0.93 23.98 -10.97
CA ASP A 16 -1.15 22.86 -11.88
C ASP A 16 0.17 22.14 -12.11
N GLU A 17 0.10 20.84 -12.36
CA GLU A 17 1.25 20.00 -12.62
C GLU A 17 1.35 19.72 -14.12
N ILE A 18 2.47 20.08 -14.72
CA ILE A 18 2.71 19.88 -16.16
C ILE A 18 3.75 18.79 -16.34
N GLU A 19 3.36 17.71 -17.00
CA GLU A 19 4.27 16.64 -17.38
C GLU A 19 5.16 17.12 -18.55
N LEU A 20 6.48 17.16 -18.31
CA LEU A 20 7.45 17.46 -19.35
C LEU A 20 7.88 16.15 -20.04
N ALA A 21 7.47 15.98 -21.30
CA ALA A 21 7.92 14.87 -22.10
C ALA A 21 9.46 14.91 -22.25
N THR A 22 10.15 13.94 -21.69
CA THR A 22 11.59 13.75 -21.86
C THR A 22 11.86 13.30 -23.29
N GLN A 23 12.32 14.21 -24.15
CA GLN A 23 12.92 13.79 -25.42
C GLN A 23 14.18 12.96 -25.12
N LYS A 24 14.22 11.71 -25.61
CA LYS A 24 15.45 10.91 -25.64
C LYS A 24 16.50 11.63 -26.45
N GLN A 25 17.27 12.49 -25.82
CA GLN A 25 18.52 13.00 -26.41
C GLN A 25 19.67 12.19 -25.84
N ASN A 26 20.44 11.67 -26.80
CA ASN A 26 21.77 11.03 -26.70
C ASN A 26 22.41 10.98 -25.30
N ALA A 27 22.64 9.75 -24.85
CA ALA A 27 23.16 9.32 -23.57
C ALA A 27 24.63 9.70 -23.31
N ASP A 28 25.03 10.97 -23.29
CA ASP A 28 26.40 11.29 -22.87
C ASP A 28 26.60 12.60 -22.09
N LYS A 29 25.58 13.31 -21.70
CA LYS A 29 25.74 14.45 -20.77
C LYS A 29 24.38 14.84 -20.16
N VAL A 30 23.95 14.24 -19.09
CA VAL A 30 23.22 14.88 -17.97
C VAL A 30 23.08 13.87 -16.83
N LEU A 31 24.09 13.78 -16.01
CA LEU A 31 24.05 13.13 -14.70
C LEU A 31 23.58 14.16 -13.67
N ASP A 32 22.31 14.54 -13.63
CA ASP A 32 21.80 15.31 -12.51
C ASP A 32 20.29 15.61 -12.59
N LYS A 33 19.46 14.58 -12.74
CA LYS A 33 18.03 14.65 -12.35
C LYS A 33 17.41 13.26 -12.53
N ALA A 34 17.65 12.38 -11.56
CA ALA A 34 16.89 11.15 -11.48
C ALA A 34 15.42 11.52 -11.19
N SER A 35 14.51 11.01 -12.00
CA SER A 35 13.06 11.13 -11.75
C SER A 35 12.68 10.45 -10.43
N SER A 36 11.55 10.78 -9.85
CA SER A 36 11.05 10.13 -8.63
C SER A 36 10.92 8.62 -8.81
N LEU A 37 10.56 8.18 -10.01
CA LEU A 37 10.48 6.77 -10.40
C LEU A 37 11.87 6.12 -10.42
N ASP A 38 12.88 6.81 -11.00
CA ASP A 38 14.28 6.33 -10.99
C ASP A 38 14.83 6.30 -9.56
N LYS A 39 14.42 7.23 -8.68
CA LYS A 39 14.77 7.18 -7.25
C LYS A 39 14.10 6.03 -6.54
N ALA A 40 12.82 5.76 -6.78
CA ALA A 40 12.11 4.62 -6.20
C ALA A 40 12.69 3.29 -6.70
N GLN A 41 12.98 3.19 -8.01
CA GLN A 41 13.66 2.03 -8.58
C GLN A 41 15.10 1.90 -8.07
N ASN A 42 15.87 2.98 -8.00
CA ASN A 42 17.21 2.99 -7.42
C ASN A 42 17.20 2.69 -5.93
N LEU A 43 16.22 3.19 -5.16
CA LEU A 43 16.04 2.79 -3.76
C LEU A 43 15.69 1.29 -3.67
N ALA A 44 14.74 0.81 -4.46
CA ALA A 44 14.39 -0.60 -4.50
C ALA A 44 15.58 -1.47 -4.92
N GLU A 45 16.35 -1.05 -5.95
CA GLU A 45 17.58 -1.71 -6.36
C GLU A 45 18.70 -1.58 -5.31
N GLN A 46 18.80 -0.47 -4.60
CA GLN A 46 19.75 -0.27 -3.52
C GLN A 46 19.43 -1.15 -2.31
N TYR A 47 18.16 -1.35 -1.98
CA TYR A 47 17.75 -2.34 -0.97
C TYR A 47 18.00 -3.78 -1.44
N LEU A 48 18.00 -4.03 -2.76
CA LEU A 48 18.28 -5.34 -3.34
C LEU A 48 19.79 -5.65 -3.52
N THR A 49 20.67 -4.63 -3.53
CA THR A 49 22.10 -4.79 -3.85
C THR A 49 23.06 -4.64 -2.67
N THR A 50 22.60 -4.27 -1.48
CA THR A 50 23.47 -3.98 -0.32
C THR A 50 23.69 -5.15 0.63
N GLN A 51 23.56 -6.39 0.19
CA GLN A 51 24.00 -7.52 1.04
C GLN A 51 25.08 -8.34 0.33
N ASP A 52 26.22 -8.47 0.98
CA ASP A 52 27.30 -9.38 0.60
C ASP A 52 26.74 -10.79 0.36
N THR A 53 27.10 -11.37 -0.77
CA THR A 53 26.80 -12.75 -1.18
C THR A 53 27.54 -13.80 -0.32
N ALA A 54 27.32 -13.82 0.97
CA ALA A 54 27.48 -15.02 1.75
C ALA A 54 26.24 -15.86 1.48
N SER A 55 26.40 -17.11 1.04
CA SER A 55 25.33 -18.02 0.62
C SER A 55 24.20 -18.10 1.66
N ALA A 56 23.26 -17.17 1.58
CA ALA A 56 22.05 -17.19 2.40
C ALA A 56 21.19 -18.35 1.90
N HIS A 57 21.02 -19.37 2.71
CA HIS A 57 20.15 -20.50 2.39
C HIS A 57 18.78 -20.25 3.01
N LEU A 58 17.73 -20.26 2.17
CA LEU A 58 16.37 -20.34 2.63
C LEU A 58 16.07 -21.72 3.19
N HIS A 59 15.40 -21.76 4.31
CA HIS A 59 14.78 -22.97 4.85
C HIS A 59 13.26 -22.84 4.74
N VAL A 60 12.62 -23.89 4.21
CA VAL A 60 11.16 -23.99 4.14
C VAL A 60 10.73 -25.20 4.94
N SER A 61 9.86 -25.01 5.91
CA SER A 61 9.14 -26.09 6.55
C SER A 61 7.66 -26.02 6.19
N GLU A 62 7.03 -27.18 6.01
CA GLU A 62 5.64 -27.33 5.62
C GLU A 62 4.91 -28.19 6.64
N SER A 63 3.73 -27.73 7.04
CA SER A 63 2.76 -28.49 7.82
C SER A 63 1.43 -28.56 7.08
N ASP A 64 0.43 -29.19 7.67
CA ASP A 64 -0.93 -29.23 7.10
C ASP A 64 -1.58 -27.83 7.07
N THR A 65 -1.16 -26.92 7.95
CA THR A 65 -1.79 -25.62 8.15
C THR A 65 -0.95 -24.45 7.68
N GLU A 66 0.38 -24.58 7.56
CA GLU A 66 1.26 -23.43 7.30
C GLU A 66 2.51 -23.79 6.50
N PHE A 67 3.08 -22.79 5.85
CA PHE A 67 4.45 -22.76 5.37
C PHE A 67 5.23 -21.78 6.24
N VAL A 68 6.39 -22.23 6.75
CA VAL A 68 7.35 -21.36 7.44
C VAL A 68 8.58 -21.20 6.54
N VAL A 69 8.86 -19.95 6.15
CA VAL A 69 10.02 -19.62 5.32
C VAL A 69 10.97 -18.79 6.16
N SER A 70 12.17 -19.29 6.40
CA SER A 70 13.18 -18.60 7.21
C SER A 70 14.48 -18.42 6.46
N GLY A 71 15.16 -17.31 6.73
CA GLY A 71 16.50 -16.97 6.27
C GLY A 71 17.44 -16.69 7.44
N SER A 72 18.48 -15.89 7.20
CA SER A 72 19.49 -15.59 8.22
C SER A 72 18.96 -14.74 9.38
N ASN A 73 18.01 -13.83 9.10
CA ASN A 73 17.50 -12.85 10.04
C ASN A 73 15.98 -12.65 9.97
N PHE A 74 15.28 -13.52 9.25
CA PHE A 74 13.82 -13.43 9.13
C PHE A 74 13.15 -14.80 9.22
N GLU A 75 11.88 -14.78 9.63
CA GLU A 75 10.96 -15.91 9.61
C GLU A 75 9.56 -15.41 9.25
N TYR A 76 8.97 -15.96 8.19
CA TYR A 76 7.64 -15.63 7.70
C TYR A 76 6.74 -16.84 7.74
N ILE A 77 5.57 -16.70 8.35
CA ILE A 77 4.57 -17.75 8.45
C ILE A 77 3.41 -17.44 7.52
N PHE A 78 3.10 -18.36 6.65
CA PHE A 78 2.00 -18.27 5.69
C PHE A 78 0.95 -19.34 6.01
N ASP A 79 -0.24 -18.92 6.39
CA ASP A 79 -1.38 -19.80 6.68
C ASP A 79 -1.99 -20.31 5.37
N ARG A 80 -2.03 -21.63 5.22
CA ARG A 80 -2.56 -22.32 4.04
C ARG A 80 -4.08 -22.25 3.95
N ASN A 81 -4.79 -22.05 5.05
CA ASN A 81 -6.25 -22.00 5.09
C ASN A 81 -6.77 -20.62 4.69
N THR A 82 -6.10 -19.56 5.13
CA THR A 82 -6.46 -18.18 4.80
C THR A 82 -5.76 -17.67 3.55
N GLY A 83 -4.61 -18.26 3.17
CA GLY A 83 -3.83 -17.83 2.00
C GLY A 83 -3.09 -16.51 2.20
N ASN A 84 -2.72 -16.20 3.45
CA ASN A 84 -2.09 -14.93 3.84
C ASN A 84 -0.96 -15.16 4.85
N PHE A 85 -0.08 -14.17 5.00
CA PHE A 85 0.91 -14.16 6.07
C PHE A 85 0.23 -13.87 7.40
N THR A 86 0.53 -14.70 8.40
CA THR A 86 0.12 -14.49 9.79
C THR A 86 1.19 -13.78 10.58
N ASP A 87 2.46 -14.06 10.26
CA ASP A 87 3.61 -13.54 11.01
C ASP A 87 4.71 -13.12 10.03
N ILE A 88 5.29 -11.96 10.29
CA ILE A 88 6.46 -11.42 9.60
C ILE A 88 7.46 -11.00 10.66
N VAL A 89 8.41 -11.88 10.96
CA VAL A 89 9.46 -11.65 11.98
C VAL A 89 10.76 -11.30 11.30
N VAL A 90 11.41 -10.22 11.71
CA VAL A 90 12.74 -9.80 11.22
C VAL A 90 13.61 -9.40 12.40
N ASP A 91 14.83 -9.95 12.48
CA ASP A 91 15.75 -9.77 13.60
C ASP A 91 15.09 -10.04 14.98
N GLY A 92 14.17 -11.02 15.01
CA GLY A 92 13.41 -11.40 16.20
C GLY A 92 12.29 -10.44 16.59
N GLN A 93 11.96 -9.45 15.74
CA GLN A 93 10.86 -8.52 15.95
C GLN A 93 9.69 -8.88 15.05
N GLU A 94 8.50 -9.07 15.63
CA GLU A 94 7.25 -9.23 14.90
C GLU A 94 6.82 -7.87 14.33
N LEU A 95 6.49 -7.83 13.03
CA LEU A 95 6.06 -6.62 12.36
C LEU A 95 4.53 -6.51 12.26
N LEU A 96 3.81 -7.60 12.39
CA LEU A 96 2.35 -7.65 12.33
C LEU A 96 1.75 -7.74 13.73
N SER A 97 0.64 -7.05 13.96
CA SER A 97 -0.21 -7.25 15.15
C SER A 97 -1.39 -8.18 14.87
N ALA A 98 -1.67 -8.45 13.61
CA ALA A 98 -2.69 -9.41 13.17
C ALA A 98 -2.36 -9.92 11.77
N PRO A 99 -2.89 -11.10 11.37
CA PRO A 99 -2.70 -11.64 10.03
C PRO A 99 -3.04 -10.65 8.92
N CYS A 100 -2.26 -10.68 7.85
CA CYS A 100 -2.60 -9.96 6.63
C CYS A 100 -3.90 -10.49 6.04
N ASP A 101 -4.62 -9.67 5.31
CA ASP A 101 -5.76 -10.10 4.52
C ASP A 101 -5.85 -9.36 3.17
N LYS A 102 -6.62 -9.93 2.26
CA LYS A 102 -7.01 -9.26 1.02
C LYS A 102 -8.37 -8.62 1.21
N THR A 103 -8.45 -7.32 0.98
CA THR A 103 -9.68 -6.55 1.21
C THR A 103 -10.24 -5.94 -0.06
N ILE A 104 -11.58 -5.87 -0.13
CA ILE A 104 -12.31 -5.09 -1.12
C ILE A 104 -13.18 -4.01 -0.46
N TRP A 105 -13.25 -3.98 0.87
CA TRP A 105 -14.12 -3.08 1.62
C TRP A 105 -13.43 -1.76 1.96
N ARG A 106 -14.18 -0.66 1.86
CA ARG A 106 -13.88 0.62 2.48
C ARG A 106 -15.10 1.13 3.23
N ALA A 107 -14.90 1.94 4.26
CA ALA A 107 -16.00 2.64 4.91
C ALA A 107 -16.65 3.61 3.89
N PRO A 108 -17.95 3.43 3.56
CA PRO A 108 -18.59 4.23 2.53
C PRO A 108 -18.53 5.72 2.85
N THR A 109 -18.14 6.54 1.87
CA THR A 109 -18.15 8.00 2.01
C THR A 109 -19.57 8.56 1.82
N ASP A 110 -19.77 9.85 2.14
CA ASP A 110 -21.04 10.54 1.88
C ASP A 110 -21.41 10.50 0.40
N ASN A 111 -20.43 10.52 -0.49
CA ASN A 111 -20.63 10.43 -1.93
C ASN A 111 -21.01 9.02 -2.41
N ASP A 112 -20.68 7.99 -1.64
CA ASP A 112 -21.05 6.60 -1.95
C ASP A 112 -22.53 6.29 -1.64
N ARG A 113 -23.36 7.26 -1.30
CA ARG A 113 -24.75 7.10 -0.83
C ARG A 113 -25.63 6.19 -1.69
N ASN A 114 -25.38 6.13 -2.98
CA ASN A 114 -26.11 5.27 -3.91
C ASN A 114 -25.45 3.90 -4.02
N ILE A 115 -24.15 3.86 -4.35
CA ILE A 115 -23.43 2.62 -4.64
C ILE A 115 -23.23 1.77 -3.39
N LYS A 116 -23.16 2.35 -2.18
CA LYS A 116 -23.08 1.58 -0.93
C LYS A 116 -24.21 0.59 -0.76
N ASN A 117 -25.41 0.92 -1.27
CA ASN A 117 -26.56 0.01 -1.19
C ASN A 117 -26.38 -1.22 -2.09
N GLU A 118 -25.62 -1.08 -3.18
CA GLU A 118 -25.26 -2.19 -4.05
C GLU A 118 -24.16 -3.05 -3.39
N TRP A 119 -23.16 -2.42 -2.78
CA TRP A 119 -22.10 -3.11 -2.03
C TRP A 119 -22.67 -3.91 -0.85
N LEU A 120 -23.59 -3.32 -0.06
CA LEU A 120 -24.24 -3.99 1.07
C LEU A 120 -25.14 -5.14 0.60
N ARG A 121 -25.86 -4.98 -0.52
CA ARG A 121 -26.64 -6.08 -1.13
C ARG A 121 -25.74 -7.20 -1.65
N ALA A 122 -24.54 -6.87 -2.09
CA ALA A 122 -23.52 -7.82 -2.50
C ALA A 122 -22.70 -8.39 -1.32
N HIS A 123 -22.98 -7.92 -0.10
CA HIS A 123 -22.32 -8.30 1.15
C HIS A 123 -20.79 -8.08 1.12
N TYR A 124 -20.33 -6.97 0.53
CA TYR A 124 -18.90 -6.64 0.47
C TYR A 124 -18.31 -6.36 1.84
N ASP A 125 -19.12 -5.92 2.80
CA ASP A 125 -18.79 -5.71 4.21
C ASP A 125 -18.58 -7.03 5.00
N MET A 126 -18.94 -8.17 4.43
CA MET A 126 -18.86 -9.49 5.05
C MET A 126 -17.95 -10.46 4.28
N ILE A 127 -17.10 -9.94 3.40
CA ILE A 127 -16.22 -10.76 2.57
C ILE A 127 -15.16 -11.44 3.44
N SER A 128 -14.95 -12.73 3.13
CA SER A 128 -13.85 -13.52 3.64
C SER A 128 -13.12 -14.25 2.52
N GLU A 129 -11.86 -14.55 2.73
CA GLU A 129 -11.08 -15.34 1.80
C GLU A 129 -11.28 -16.83 2.07
N ARG A 130 -11.43 -17.59 1.00
CA ARG A 130 -11.43 -19.05 1.02
C ARG A 130 -10.33 -19.55 0.10
N THR A 131 -9.38 -20.26 0.66
CA THR A 131 -8.31 -20.93 -0.05
C THR A 131 -8.76 -22.30 -0.56
N TYR A 132 -8.35 -22.65 -1.77
CA TYR A 132 -8.64 -23.94 -2.41
C TYR A 132 -7.39 -24.79 -2.54
N GLU A 133 -6.26 -24.15 -2.87
CA GLU A 133 -5.00 -24.84 -3.12
C GLU A 133 -3.85 -23.93 -2.74
N THR A 134 -2.85 -24.49 -2.08
CA THR A 134 -1.59 -23.84 -1.77
C THR A 134 -0.42 -24.78 -2.03
N GLY A 135 0.72 -24.24 -2.44
CA GLY A 135 1.95 -24.98 -2.60
C GLY A 135 3.15 -24.09 -2.35
N CYS A 136 4.24 -24.67 -1.88
CA CYS A 136 5.51 -23.97 -1.73
C CYS A 136 6.63 -24.77 -2.38
N ILE A 137 7.45 -24.11 -3.20
CA ILE A 137 8.62 -24.72 -3.84
C ILE A 137 9.83 -23.79 -3.71
N ILE A 138 11.03 -24.36 -3.70
CA ILE A 138 12.25 -23.58 -3.89
C ILE A 138 12.56 -23.55 -5.38
N LYS A 139 12.65 -22.34 -5.93
CA LYS A 139 12.98 -22.10 -7.33
C LYS A 139 13.97 -20.94 -7.44
N ASP A 140 15.07 -21.15 -8.15
CA ASP A 140 16.13 -20.16 -8.37
C ASP A 140 16.64 -19.52 -7.05
N GLY A 141 16.71 -20.32 -5.97
CA GLY A 141 17.14 -19.89 -4.64
C GLY A 141 16.07 -19.16 -3.82
N CYS A 142 14.90 -18.88 -4.37
CA CYS A 142 13.79 -18.23 -3.71
C CYS A 142 12.72 -19.24 -3.29
N ALA A 143 11.99 -18.98 -2.22
CA ALA A 143 10.77 -19.71 -1.88
C ALA A 143 9.59 -19.10 -2.65
N VAL A 144 8.88 -19.92 -3.40
CA VAL A 144 7.71 -19.51 -4.18
C VAL A 144 6.48 -20.18 -3.60
N ILE A 145 5.61 -19.39 -2.97
CA ILE A 145 4.33 -19.83 -2.45
C ILE A 145 3.26 -19.50 -3.48
N SER A 146 2.54 -20.51 -3.96
CA SER A 146 1.36 -20.35 -4.81
C SER A 146 0.08 -20.53 -4.01
N CYS A 147 -0.92 -19.71 -4.28
CA CYS A 147 -2.21 -19.76 -3.61
C CYS A 147 -3.34 -19.50 -4.60
N THR A 148 -4.31 -20.42 -4.66
CA THR A 148 -5.56 -20.23 -5.39
C THR A 148 -6.69 -20.04 -4.38
N SER A 149 -7.34 -18.89 -4.44
CA SER A 149 -8.37 -18.49 -3.48
C SER A 149 -9.54 -17.75 -4.12
N SER A 150 -10.54 -17.47 -3.33
CA SER A 150 -11.65 -16.58 -3.70
C SER A 150 -12.04 -15.69 -2.53
N LEU A 151 -12.53 -14.50 -2.84
CA LEU A 151 -13.23 -13.64 -1.90
C LEU A 151 -14.74 -13.79 -2.10
N SER A 152 -15.45 -14.13 -1.03
CA SER A 152 -16.90 -14.30 -1.05
C SER A 152 -17.51 -13.99 0.31
N ALA A 153 -18.75 -13.51 0.32
CA ALA A 153 -19.55 -13.47 1.52
C ALA A 153 -20.13 -14.86 1.83
N PRO A 154 -20.54 -15.14 3.09
CA PRO A 154 -21.20 -16.38 3.43
C PRO A 154 -22.42 -16.65 2.55
N THR A 155 -22.55 -17.87 2.05
CA THR A 155 -23.66 -18.33 1.20
C THR A 155 -23.81 -17.66 -0.17
N VAL A 156 -22.86 -16.81 -0.56
CA VAL A 156 -22.86 -16.10 -1.85
C VAL A 156 -21.75 -16.65 -2.74
N GLN A 157 -21.96 -16.63 -4.06
CA GLN A 157 -20.92 -17.03 -5.00
C GLN A 157 -19.72 -16.08 -4.93
N PRO A 158 -18.51 -16.53 -5.31
CA PRO A 158 -17.31 -15.71 -5.27
C PRO A 158 -17.42 -14.41 -6.06
N VAL A 159 -17.11 -13.31 -5.42
CA VAL A 159 -16.95 -11.98 -6.03
C VAL A 159 -15.66 -11.93 -6.84
N LEU A 160 -14.57 -12.45 -6.23
CA LEU A 160 -13.26 -12.54 -6.86
C LEU A 160 -12.73 -13.97 -6.81
N ARG A 161 -12.00 -14.35 -7.87
CA ARG A 161 -11.09 -15.49 -7.88
C ARG A 161 -9.68 -14.98 -8.04
N ILE A 162 -8.75 -15.49 -7.24
CA ILE A 162 -7.40 -15.00 -7.11
C ILE A 162 -6.43 -16.16 -7.28
N ASN A 163 -5.44 -15.98 -8.16
CA ASN A 163 -4.24 -16.80 -8.19
C ASN A 163 -3.09 -15.88 -7.77
N ALA A 164 -2.51 -16.14 -6.61
CA ALA A 164 -1.42 -15.38 -6.04
C ALA A 164 -0.12 -16.18 -6.05
N GLU A 165 0.98 -15.52 -6.35
CA GLU A 165 2.34 -16.01 -6.14
C GLU A 165 3.05 -15.04 -5.20
N TRP A 166 3.68 -15.60 -4.15
CA TRP A 166 4.53 -14.87 -3.22
C TRP A 166 5.94 -15.44 -3.35
N ILE A 167 6.89 -14.61 -3.75
CA ILE A 167 8.28 -15.01 -3.95
C ILE A 167 9.10 -14.36 -2.84
N ILE A 168 9.70 -15.20 -2.00
CA ILE A 168 10.54 -14.76 -0.88
C ILE A 168 11.99 -15.02 -1.26
N THR A 169 12.79 -13.96 -1.29
CA THR A 169 14.21 -14.05 -1.60
C THR A 169 15.04 -14.43 -0.39
N PRO A 170 16.29 -14.89 -0.56
CA PRO A 170 17.19 -15.18 0.55
C PRO A 170 17.45 -14.00 1.50
N GLU A 171 17.28 -12.78 1.01
CA GLU A 171 17.43 -11.53 1.76
C GLU A 171 16.15 -11.12 2.51
N GLY A 172 15.07 -11.91 2.41
CA GLY A 172 13.80 -11.63 3.07
C GLY A 172 12.86 -10.69 2.30
N THR A 173 13.19 -10.32 1.07
CA THR A 173 12.26 -9.54 0.25
C THR A 173 11.08 -10.40 -0.20
N ILE A 174 9.87 -9.91 -0.02
CA ILE A 174 8.63 -10.55 -0.47
C ILE A 174 8.16 -9.87 -1.75
N LYS A 175 8.08 -10.60 -2.85
CA LYS A 175 7.45 -10.12 -4.09
C LYS A 175 6.11 -10.81 -4.24
N SER A 176 5.06 -10.04 -4.49
CA SER A 176 3.73 -10.59 -4.74
C SER A 176 3.30 -10.36 -6.19
N LYS A 177 2.65 -11.36 -6.76
CA LYS A 177 2.02 -11.28 -8.06
C LYS A 177 0.65 -11.92 -7.98
N MET A 178 -0.40 -11.14 -8.29
CA MET A 178 -1.77 -11.62 -8.21
C MET A 178 -2.47 -11.49 -9.55
N HIS A 179 -3.09 -12.58 -9.98
CA HIS A 179 -4.01 -12.60 -11.10
C HIS A 179 -5.44 -12.69 -10.56
N VAL A 180 -6.22 -11.63 -10.77
CA VAL A 180 -7.53 -11.47 -10.16
C VAL A 180 -8.61 -11.42 -11.22
N LYS A 181 -9.63 -12.26 -11.06
CA LYS A 181 -10.81 -12.27 -11.92
C LYS A 181 -12.06 -11.91 -11.12
N LYS A 182 -12.63 -10.73 -11.42
CA LYS A 182 -13.90 -10.29 -10.85
C LYS A 182 -15.07 -10.96 -11.58
N ASN A 183 -16.06 -11.39 -10.81
CA ASN A 183 -17.34 -11.81 -11.36
C ASN A 183 -18.14 -10.58 -11.86
N ALA A 184 -18.53 -10.60 -13.12
CA ALA A 184 -19.20 -9.46 -13.78
C ALA A 184 -20.61 -9.16 -13.23
N GLU A 185 -21.24 -10.13 -12.55
CA GLU A 185 -22.57 -9.97 -11.93
C GLU A 185 -22.56 -9.08 -10.68
N PHE A 186 -21.38 -8.85 -10.10
CA PHE A 186 -21.21 -8.03 -8.91
C PHE A 186 -20.92 -6.57 -9.24
N PRO A 187 -21.29 -5.60 -8.37
CA PRO A 187 -21.02 -4.19 -8.57
C PRO A 187 -19.50 -3.89 -8.64
N THR A 188 -19.17 -2.66 -9.00
CA THR A 188 -17.77 -2.17 -8.96
C THR A 188 -17.22 -2.27 -7.56
N LEU A 189 -15.96 -2.72 -7.44
CA LEU A 189 -15.31 -2.84 -6.13
C LEU A 189 -14.98 -1.47 -5.55
N PRO A 190 -15.16 -1.24 -4.24
CA PRO A 190 -14.65 -0.05 -3.56
C PRO A 190 -13.13 0.07 -3.66
N ARG A 191 -12.45 -1.03 -3.43
CA ARG A 191 -10.98 -1.18 -3.50
C ARG A 191 -10.61 -2.62 -3.78
N PHE A 192 -9.34 -2.88 -4.07
CA PHE A 192 -8.74 -4.22 -4.00
C PHE A 192 -7.28 -4.09 -3.64
N GLY A 193 -6.90 -4.68 -2.52
CA GLY A 193 -5.53 -4.65 -2.03
C GLY A 193 -5.24 -5.64 -0.92
N VAL A 194 -4.04 -5.52 -0.37
CA VAL A 194 -3.59 -6.23 0.83
C VAL A 194 -3.62 -5.27 2.00
N ARG A 195 -4.24 -5.70 3.10
CA ARG A 195 -4.26 -4.99 4.37
C ARG A 195 -3.30 -5.66 5.34
N MET A 196 -2.52 -4.85 6.03
CA MET A 196 -1.61 -5.23 7.10
C MET A 196 -1.96 -4.44 8.35
N ILE A 197 -2.12 -5.09 9.47
CA ILE A 197 -2.20 -4.43 10.78
C ILE A 197 -0.82 -4.59 11.41
N LEU A 198 -0.06 -3.51 11.39
CA LEU A 198 1.33 -3.49 11.80
C LEU A 198 1.44 -3.34 13.32
N ARG A 199 2.64 -3.59 13.84
CA ARG A 199 2.99 -3.33 15.24
C ARG A 199 2.70 -1.88 15.62
N GLU A 200 2.18 -1.66 16.82
CA GLU A 200 1.63 -0.37 17.28
C GLU A 200 2.62 0.79 17.23
N ASP A 201 3.94 0.53 17.40
CA ASP A 201 4.97 1.55 17.34
C ASP A 201 5.37 1.96 15.91
N MET A 202 4.92 1.23 14.88
CA MET A 202 5.19 1.53 13.48
C MET A 202 4.24 2.62 12.97
N ARG A 203 4.50 3.87 13.32
CA ARG A 203 3.59 5.01 13.06
C ARG A 203 4.15 6.08 12.13
N ASN A 204 5.43 6.00 11.74
CA ASN A 204 6.02 6.95 10.79
C ASN A 204 5.82 6.45 9.37
N VAL A 205 5.23 7.26 8.52
CA VAL A 205 4.94 6.96 7.12
C VAL A 205 5.76 7.88 6.22
N ASN A 206 6.55 7.29 5.32
CA ASN A 206 7.20 7.99 4.23
C ASN A 206 6.65 7.43 2.91
N TYR A 207 6.30 8.29 1.96
CA TYR A 207 5.78 7.83 0.69
C TYR A 207 6.18 8.72 -0.48
N ILE A 208 6.17 8.14 -1.68
CA ILE A 208 6.32 8.81 -2.96
C ILE A 208 5.02 8.60 -3.74
N GLY A 209 4.29 9.67 -3.99
CA GLY A 209 2.97 9.64 -4.62
C GLY A 209 2.30 11.00 -4.60
N MET A 210 0.98 11.02 -4.81
CA MET A 210 0.17 12.24 -4.73
C MET A 210 -0.09 12.64 -3.29
N GLY A 211 0.40 13.81 -2.87
CA GLY A 211 0.29 14.37 -1.52
C GLY A 211 0.47 15.88 -1.50
N PRO A 212 0.58 16.53 -0.33
CA PRO A 212 0.52 15.95 1.02
C PRO A 212 -0.89 15.61 1.52
N TYR A 213 -1.93 16.14 0.87
CA TYR A 213 -3.33 15.92 1.25
C TYR A 213 -3.83 14.58 0.74
N GLU A 214 -4.91 14.06 1.35
CA GLU A 214 -5.56 12.85 0.85
C GLU A 214 -5.92 12.99 -0.65
N SER A 215 -5.71 11.93 -1.37
CA SER A 215 -5.93 11.93 -2.81
C SER A 215 -6.53 10.60 -3.29
N TYR A 216 -7.40 10.69 -4.27
CA TYR A 216 -8.07 9.57 -4.92
C TYR A 216 -8.04 9.78 -6.43
N ALA A 217 -8.37 8.77 -7.21
CA ALA A 217 -8.34 8.84 -8.66
C ALA A 217 -9.14 10.03 -9.25
N ASP A 218 -10.18 10.47 -8.56
CA ASP A 218 -11.08 11.58 -8.93
C ASP A 218 -11.01 12.78 -7.98
N LYS A 219 -10.16 12.75 -6.94
CA LYS A 219 -9.93 13.84 -5.99
C LYS A 219 -8.44 13.97 -5.72
N HIS A 220 -7.71 14.71 -6.55
CA HIS A 220 -6.25 14.86 -6.40
C HIS A 220 -5.73 16.24 -6.83
N HIS A 221 -6.58 17.16 -7.30
CA HIS A 221 -6.14 18.48 -7.77
C HIS A 221 -5.58 19.41 -6.67
N ALA A 222 -5.76 19.07 -5.40
CA ALA A 222 -5.12 19.79 -4.29
C ALA A 222 -3.76 19.19 -3.89
N SER A 223 -3.37 18.09 -4.53
CA SER A 223 -2.14 17.33 -4.27
C SER A 223 -1.22 17.35 -5.48
N TRP A 224 0.04 16.98 -5.29
CA TRP A 224 1.05 16.88 -6.37
C TRP A 224 1.96 15.68 -6.10
N HIS A 225 2.66 15.21 -7.13
CA HIS A 225 3.64 14.15 -6.97
C HIS A 225 4.86 14.65 -6.20
N GLY A 226 5.24 13.91 -5.18
CA GLY A 226 6.38 14.25 -4.35
C GLY A 226 6.76 13.13 -3.38
N SER A 227 7.76 13.42 -2.56
CA SER A 227 8.13 12.61 -1.41
C SER A 227 7.63 13.30 -0.16
N PHE A 228 6.86 12.58 0.64
CA PHE A 228 6.18 13.11 1.82
C PHE A 228 6.43 12.21 3.03
N SER A 229 6.35 12.82 4.22
CA SER A 229 6.43 12.15 5.50
C SER A 229 5.31 12.64 6.39
N ALA A 230 4.65 11.72 7.08
CA ALA A 230 3.61 12.01 8.06
C ALA A 230 3.56 10.89 9.10
N SER A 231 2.95 11.13 10.24
CA SER A 231 2.53 10.05 11.12
C SER A 231 1.19 9.48 10.66
N ILE A 232 0.88 8.24 11.06
CA ILE A 232 -0.43 7.63 10.80
C ILE A 232 -1.58 8.50 11.31
N ASP A 233 -1.39 9.18 12.45
CA ASP A 233 -2.40 10.07 13.01
C ASP A 233 -2.61 11.33 12.15
N GLU A 234 -1.53 11.90 11.60
CA GLU A 234 -1.62 13.06 10.72
C GLU A 234 -2.22 12.73 9.34
N MET A 235 -2.30 11.46 8.97
CA MET A 235 -2.94 11.02 7.74
C MET A 235 -4.44 10.79 7.90
N HIS A 236 -4.94 10.77 9.14
CA HIS A 236 -6.37 10.62 9.42
C HIS A 236 -7.09 11.95 9.36
N GLU A 237 -8.24 11.98 8.69
CA GLU A 237 -9.14 13.14 8.61
C GLU A 237 -10.36 12.93 9.50
N ASP A 238 -10.55 13.82 10.47
CA ASP A 238 -11.63 13.78 11.46
C ASP A 238 -13.00 14.17 10.86
N TYR A 239 -13.53 13.37 9.96
CA TYR A 239 -14.89 13.57 9.47
C TYR A 239 -15.92 13.39 10.59
N ILE A 240 -16.93 14.26 10.66
CA ILE A 240 -18.00 14.19 11.68
C ILE A 240 -18.64 12.81 11.71
N MET A 241 -18.94 12.25 10.53
CA MET A 241 -19.34 10.87 10.34
C MET A 241 -18.13 10.10 9.79
N PRO A 242 -17.57 9.16 10.53
CA PRO A 242 -16.42 8.38 10.09
C PRO A 242 -16.68 7.69 8.75
N GLN A 243 -15.71 7.76 7.87
CA GLN A 243 -15.76 7.25 6.52
C GLN A 243 -14.35 7.01 6.00
N GLU A 244 -14.19 6.42 4.83
CA GLU A 244 -12.89 6.32 4.14
C GLU A 244 -12.24 7.68 4.01
N ASN A 245 -10.97 7.79 4.45
CA ASN A 245 -10.19 9.01 4.41
C ASN A 245 -8.69 8.71 4.39
N GLY A 246 -7.86 9.72 4.17
CA GLY A 246 -6.40 9.63 4.29
C GLY A 246 -5.73 8.74 3.24
N SER A 247 -6.40 8.39 2.15
CA SER A 247 -5.78 7.62 1.07
C SER A 247 -4.88 8.51 0.22
N HIS A 248 -3.83 7.93 -0.36
CA HIS A 248 -2.93 8.58 -1.32
C HIS A 248 -2.89 7.81 -2.62
N PHE A 249 -3.19 8.52 -3.69
CA PHE A 249 -3.27 8.00 -5.04
C PHE A 249 -1.90 8.05 -5.72
N ASP A 250 -1.69 7.16 -6.68
CA ASP A 250 -0.54 7.16 -7.59
C ASP A 250 0.81 7.09 -6.85
N CYS A 251 0.88 6.21 -5.88
CA CYS A 251 2.08 5.95 -5.11
C CYS A 251 2.99 4.94 -5.83
N SER A 252 4.30 5.17 -5.74
CA SER A 252 5.33 4.23 -6.21
C SER A 252 6.11 3.60 -5.05
N LEU A 253 6.08 4.23 -3.88
CA LEU A 253 6.72 3.75 -2.66
C LEU A 253 5.90 4.16 -1.44
N VAL A 254 5.83 3.28 -0.45
CA VAL A 254 5.47 3.61 0.93
C VAL A 254 6.38 2.84 1.88
N GLN A 255 6.80 3.49 2.94
CA GLN A 255 7.52 2.90 4.06
C GLN A 255 6.77 3.25 5.35
N VAL A 256 6.48 2.24 6.16
CA VAL A 256 5.98 2.44 7.52
C VAL A 256 7.03 1.94 8.49
N SER A 257 7.37 2.76 9.48
CA SER A 257 8.48 2.47 10.40
C SER A 257 8.16 2.83 11.84
N ALA A 258 8.80 2.09 12.74
CA ALA A 258 8.90 2.44 14.16
C ALA A 258 9.96 3.54 14.36
N PRO A 259 9.90 4.31 15.45
CA PRO A 259 10.97 5.24 15.83
C PRO A 259 12.29 4.49 15.99
N GLY A 260 13.30 4.83 15.20
CA GLY A 260 14.65 4.27 15.26
C GLY A 260 15.65 5.29 15.80
N ALA A 261 16.80 4.82 16.28
CA ALA A 261 17.87 5.68 16.80
C ALA A 261 18.48 6.63 15.73
N SER A 262 18.16 6.45 14.45
CA SER A 262 18.58 7.29 13.34
C SER A 262 17.66 8.50 13.09
N ASP A 263 16.44 8.52 13.63
CA ASP A 263 15.46 9.59 13.38
C ASP A 263 15.70 10.84 14.26
N GLU A 264 16.56 10.78 15.25
CA GLU A 264 16.87 11.95 16.09
C GLU A 264 17.73 13.00 15.40
N SER A 265 18.47 12.66 14.34
CA SER A 265 19.34 13.59 13.63
C SER A 265 18.66 14.44 12.55
N ASP A 266 17.51 13.99 12.02
CA ASP A 266 16.86 14.63 10.87
C ASP A 266 15.71 15.59 11.23
N ARG A 267 15.33 15.68 12.51
CA ARG A 267 14.26 16.61 12.95
C ARG A 267 14.63 18.11 12.88
N ASN A 268 15.84 18.45 12.49
CA ASN A 268 16.34 19.83 12.40
C ASN A 268 16.47 20.38 10.98
N SER A 269 16.08 19.68 9.94
CA SER A 269 16.06 20.25 8.58
C SER A 269 14.64 20.60 8.16
N SER A 270 14.25 21.84 8.49
CA SER A 270 13.03 22.49 8.02
C SER A 270 13.17 23.01 6.58
N ASP A 271 13.54 22.18 5.64
CA ASP A 271 13.50 22.54 4.22
C ASP A 271 12.39 21.75 3.49
N LYS A 272 11.18 22.32 3.60
CA LYS A 272 9.96 21.88 2.90
C LYS A 272 9.94 22.31 1.44
N ASN A 273 10.98 22.09 0.64
CA ASN A 273 10.91 22.37 -0.80
C ASN A 273 12.03 21.66 -1.56
N ASN A 274 11.85 20.40 -1.88
CA ASN A 274 12.57 19.79 -2.99
C ASN A 274 11.57 19.19 -3.97
N PHE A 275 11.19 19.98 -4.96
CA PHE A 275 10.42 19.53 -6.12
C PHE A 275 11.25 18.57 -6.96
N VAL A 276 10.71 17.39 -7.20
CA VAL A 276 11.18 16.49 -8.26
C VAL A 276 10.00 16.20 -9.18
N ASN A 277 10.07 16.75 -10.38
CA ASN A 277 9.06 16.61 -11.43
C ASN A 277 9.28 15.35 -12.28
N GLY A 278 8.19 14.70 -12.61
CA GLY A 278 7.95 14.08 -13.90
C GLY A 278 7.95 12.56 -13.97
N SER A 279 6.80 12.00 -14.24
CA SER A 279 6.62 10.63 -14.69
C SER A 279 5.65 10.58 -15.87
N SER A 280 5.99 9.80 -16.88
CA SER A 280 5.19 9.59 -18.09
C SER A 280 4.18 8.47 -17.87
N TYR A 281 2.89 8.79 -18.05
CA TYR A 281 1.80 7.80 -18.08
C TYR A 281 1.66 7.15 -19.43
N GLN A 282 1.75 5.81 -19.49
CA GLN A 282 1.08 5.04 -20.52
C GLN A 282 -0.10 4.29 -19.92
N SER A 283 -1.30 4.66 -20.33
CA SER A 283 -2.53 3.93 -20.06
C SER A 283 -2.40 2.50 -20.62
N ILE A 284 -2.22 1.52 -19.76
CA ILE A 284 -2.28 0.10 -20.12
C ILE A 284 -3.63 -0.44 -19.63
N CYS A 285 -4.63 -0.29 -20.46
CA CYS A 285 -5.82 -1.14 -20.40
C CYS A 285 -5.43 -2.55 -20.84
N ASN A 286 -5.54 -3.54 -19.94
CA ASN A 286 -5.53 -4.99 -20.14
C ASN A 286 -4.39 -5.82 -19.53
N ALA A 287 -3.64 -5.35 -18.55
CA ALA A 287 -2.79 -6.25 -17.77
C ALA A 287 -3.25 -6.25 -16.30
N GLN A 288 -3.97 -7.28 -15.91
CA GLN A 288 -4.46 -7.50 -14.54
C GLN A 288 -3.40 -8.20 -13.67
N THR A 289 -2.15 -7.89 -13.87
CA THR A 289 -1.04 -8.45 -13.10
C THR A 289 -0.23 -7.30 -12.52
N ALA A 290 -0.37 -7.07 -11.22
CA ALA A 290 0.48 -6.14 -10.49
C ALA A 290 1.57 -6.95 -9.78
N GLU A 291 2.81 -6.52 -9.88
CA GLU A 291 3.92 -7.03 -9.11
C GLU A 291 4.26 -5.98 -8.04
N THR A 292 4.17 -6.37 -6.78
CA THR A 292 4.50 -5.54 -5.62
C THR A 292 5.68 -6.15 -4.88
N ILE A 293 6.60 -5.33 -4.44
CA ILE A 293 7.82 -5.73 -3.72
C ILE A 293 7.75 -5.14 -2.32
N ALA A 294 7.86 -5.97 -1.29
CA ALA A 294 7.99 -5.55 0.09
C ALA A 294 9.36 -5.95 0.63
N ALA A 295 10.12 -4.97 1.10
CA ALA A 295 11.36 -5.15 1.84
C ALA A 295 11.12 -4.83 3.32
N THR A 296 11.65 -5.67 4.21
CA THR A 296 11.40 -5.60 5.65
C THR A 296 12.71 -5.45 6.42
N THR A 297 12.64 -4.71 7.51
CA THR A 297 13.68 -4.65 8.55
C THR A 297 13.02 -4.84 9.91
N ALA A 298 13.79 -4.99 10.98
CA ALA A 298 13.25 -5.09 12.35
C ALA A 298 12.34 -3.92 12.76
N HIS A 299 12.39 -2.80 12.03
CA HIS A 299 11.70 -1.56 12.38
C HIS A 299 10.90 -0.95 11.23
N SER A 300 10.86 -1.57 10.06
CA SER A 300 10.13 -1.00 8.92
C SER A 300 9.65 -2.03 7.91
N ILE A 301 8.56 -1.68 7.22
CA ILE A 301 8.10 -2.33 5.99
C ILE A 301 8.13 -1.27 4.88
N THR A 302 8.83 -1.56 3.80
CA THR A 302 8.87 -0.71 2.60
C THR A 302 8.21 -1.45 1.45
N VAL A 303 7.19 -0.87 0.86
CA VAL A 303 6.47 -1.43 -0.30
C VAL A 303 6.73 -0.57 -1.53
N THR A 304 7.12 -1.21 -2.62
CA THR A 304 7.34 -0.57 -3.93
C THR A 304 6.62 -1.33 -5.03
N SER A 305 6.28 -0.66 -6.11
CA SER A 305 5.72 -1.29 -7.30
C SER A 305 6.11 -0.52 -8.56
N ALA A 306 6.32 -1.25 -9.67
CA ALA A 306 6.52 -0.66 -10.98
C ALA A 306 5.21 -0.08 -11.57
N VAL A 307 4.06 -0.52 -11.07
CA VAL A 307 2.75 0.03 -11.41
C VAL A 307 2.28 0.86 -10.21
N PRO A 308 1.89 2.12 -10.41
CA PRO A 308 1.39 2.94 -9.33
C PRO A 308 0.22 2.29 -8.61
N PHE A 309 0.19 2.45 -7.29
CA PHE A 309 -0.82 1.91 -6.40
C PHE A 309 -1.44 3.02 -5.55
N SER A 310 -2.57 2.75 -4.92
CA SER A 310 -3.09 3.60 -3.85
C SER A 310 -2.70 3.03 -2.50
N MET A 311 -2.33 3.89 -1.55
CA MET A 311 -2.08 3.47 -0.18
C MET A 311 -2.98 4.21 0.78
N ASN A 312 -3.32 3.56 1.88
CA ASN A 312 -4.00 4.16 3.02
C ASN A 312 -3.29 3.69 4.29
N ALA A 313 -2.87 4.65 5.11
CA ALA A 313 -2.32 4.38 6.43
C ALA A 313 -3.23 5.06 7.47
N SER A 314 -3.82 4.28 8.37
CA SER A 314 -4.89 4.74 9.25
C SER A 314 -4.75 4.15 10.65
N PRO A 315 -5.14 4.89 11.72
CA PRO A 315 -5.27 4.32 13.06
C PRO A 315 -6.50 3.40 13.19
N TYR A 316 -7.38 3.36 12.18
CA TYR A 316 -8.63 2.60 12.23
C TYR A 316 -8.76 1.63 11.06
N THR A 317 -9.44 0.52 11.30
CA THR A 317 -9.88 -0.38 10.23
C THR A 317 -11.11 0.18 9.52
N ALA A 318 -11.36 -0.25 8.29
CA ALA A 318 -12.56 0.13 7.53
C ALA A 318 -13.86 -0.29 8.25
N GLU A 319 -13.81 -1.38 9.01
CA GLU A 319 -14.93 -1.89 9.81
C GLU A 319 -15.25 -0.96 10.97
N GLU A 320 -14.23 -0.46 11.70
CA GLU A 320 -14.41 0.50 12.78
C GLU A 320 -15.00 1.81 12.27
N LEU A 321 -14.48 2.34 11.16
CA LEU A 321 -15.01 3.53 10.51
C LEU A 321 -16.44 3.33 10.00
N THR A 322 -16.78 2.11 9.54
CA THR A 322 -18.14 1.81 9.04
C THR A 322 -19.18 1.76 10.15
N VAL A 323 -18.81 1.27 11.33
CA VAL A 323 -19.75 1.08 12.48
C VAL A 323 -19.99 2.39 13.24
N ALA A 324 -18.97 3.23 13.36
CA ALA A 324 -19.09 4.49 14.07
C ALA A 324 -19.99 5.48 13.30
N THR A 325 -20.96 6.06 13.98
CA THR A 325 -21.88 7.07 13.40
C THR A 325 -21.38 8.50 13.62
N HIS A 326 -20.49 8.68 14.59
CA HIS A 326 -19.85 9.95 14.91
C HIS A 326 -18.38 9.74 15.29
N ASN A 327 -17.54 10.71 15.00
CA ASN A 327 -16.11 10.65 15.26
C ASN A 327 -15.78 10.36 16.73
N TYR A 328 -16.54 10.92 17.68
CA TYR A 328 -16.35 10.68 19.12
C TYR A 328 -16.68 9.26 19.58
N GLU A 329 -17.25 8.42 18.73
CA GLU A 329 -17.53 7.00 19.01
C GLU A 329 -16.35 6.11 18.61
N LEU A 330 -15.39 6.64 17.83
CA LEU A 330 -14.18 5.92 17.52
C LEU A 330 -13.35 5.71 18.80
N PRO A 331 -12.84 4.50 19.05
CA PRO A 331 -11.99 4.24 20.21
C PRO A 331 -10.66 4.98 20.07
N GLU A 332 -9.99 5.29 21.18
CA GLU A 332 -8.55 5.56 21.12
C GLU A 332 -7.86 4.36 20.49
N SER A 333 -7.03 4.60 19.49
CA SER A 333 -6.43 3.53 18.72
C SER A 333 -4.94 3.75 18.52
N ASP A 334 -4.16 2.75 18.93
CA ASP A 334 -2.72 2.65 18.64
C ASP A 334 -2.43 1.79 17.40
N LYS A 335 -3.46 1.38 16.68
CA LYS A 335 -3.30 0.55 15.48
C LYS A 335 -2.54 1.28 14.39
N SER A 336 -1.80 0.51 13.64
CA SER A 336 -1.11 0.93 12.42
C SER A 336 -1.62 0.07 11.27
N VAL A 337 -2.73 0.52 10.65
CA VAL A 337 -3.37 -0.19 9.54
C VAL A 337 -2.83 0.34 8.23
N LEU A 338 -2.14 -0.50 7.46
CA LEU A 338 -1.64 -0.17 6.13
C LEU A 338 -2.37 -0.98 5.08
N CYS A 339 -3.01 -0.30 4.14
CA CYS A 339 -3.61 -0.91 2.95
C CYS A 339 -2.80 -0.52 1.71
N ILE A 340 -2.42 -1.51 0.92
CA ILE A 340 -1.80 -1.35 -0.39
C ILE A 340 -2.77 -1.83 -1.43
N ASP A 341 -3.36 -0.90 -2.18
CA ASP A 341 -4.38 -1.21 -3.16
C ASP A 341 -3.82 -1.14 -4.58
N TYR A 342 -4.01 -2.22 -5.32
CA TYR A 342 -3.79 -2.17 -6.77
C TYR A 342 -4.59 -1.04 -7.41
N ARG A 343 -5.85 -0.87 -6.95
CA ARG A 343 -6.71 0.24 -7.33
C ARG A 343 -7.76 0.46 -6.25
N GLN A 344 -7.97 1.71 -5.91
CA GLN A 344 -9.10 2.19 -5.15
C GLN A 344 -10.05 2.96 -6.07
N ASN A 345 -11.34 2.76 -5.91
CA ASN A 345 -12.34 3.52 -6.66
C ASN A 345 -12.35 4.98 -6.19
N GLY A 346 -12.70 5.89 -7.07
CA GLY A 346 -12.89 7.29 -6.73
C GLY A 346 -13.94 7.49 -5.63
N ILE A 347 -13.93 8.64 -4.99
CA ILE A 347 -14.87 9.03 -3.94
C ILE A 347 -15.86 10.10 -4.40
N GLY A 348 -15.89 10.43 -5.69
CA GLY A 348 -16.88 11.30 -6.30
C GLY A 348 -18.27 10.63 -6.37
N SER A 349 -19.27 11.41 -6.67
CA SER A 349 -20.66 10.93 -6.79
C SER A 349 -20.78 9.90 -7.92
N ASN A 350 -21.11 8.67 -7.58
CA ASN A 350 -21.43 7.56 -8.47
C ASN A 350 -22.94 7.32 -8.53
#